data_82b2f30c087b5791a81497e4eb7b4425
#
_entry.id   82b2f30c087b5791a81497e4eb7b4425
#
_cell.length_a   1.000
_cell.length_b   1.000
_cell.length_c   1.000
_cell.angle_alpha   90.00
_cell.angle_beta   90.00
_cell.angle_gamma   90.00
#
_symmetry.space_group_name_H-M   'P 1'
#
loop_
_entity.id
_entity.type
_entity.pdbx_description
1 polymer ?
#
loop_
_entity_poly.entity_id
_entity_poly.type
_entity_poly.pdbx_seq_one_letter_code
_entity_poly.pdbx_strand_id
1 'polypeptide(L)'
;MHRRLLNLLSFNQKTPVRIEQNGFSMTELVVSLGAGTILIMGSGFALQSTQGLIKQTEGKTTLRQNTTNGLRLMRSEIERSMYLALDRTEPTSAGKENSDLKNSKYTRVLNQCRELNNQPFKPIFGAKMIELDEPVLYGVTMARGGRGYSLVRCGAPLTTDGRYQETQDLFLSPVLENIGAMPCPR
;
A
#
# COMPACT_ATOMS: atom_id res chain seq x y z
N MET A 1 -58.54 -8.05 9.80
CA MET A 1 -58.28 -7.64 8.42
C MET A 1 -57.15 -8.47 7.81
N HIS A 2 -57.36 -9.78 7.61
CA HIS A 2 -56.29 -10.69 7.13
C HIS A 2 -56.95 -11.86 6.36
N ARG A 3 -57.62 -11.60 5.25
CA ARG A 3 -58.14 -12.63 4.34
C ARG A 3 -58.45 -12.03 2.98
N ARG A 4 -57.45 -11.68 2.19
CA ARG A 4 -57.60 -11.39 0.74
C ARG A 4 -56.26 -11.29 0.03
N LEU A 5 -55.45 -12.35 0.00
CA LEU A 5 -54.24 -12.43 -0.86
C LEU A 5 -53.85 -13.86 -1.28
N LEU A 6 -54.83 -14.77 -1.38
CA LEU A 6 -54.54 -16.18 -1.71
C LEU A 6 -55.22 -16.69 -3.00
N ASN A 7 -55.58 -15.82 -3.96
CA ASN A 7 -56.26 -16.26 -5.19
C ASN A 7 -55.64 -15.69 -6.47
N LEU A 8 -54.31 -15.62 -6.58
CA LEU A 8 -53.64 -15.21 -7.84
C LEU A 8 -52.53 -16.14 -8.32
N LEU A 9 -52.52 -17.39 -7.90
CA LEU A 9 -51.65 -18.42 -8.51
C LEU A 9 -52.50 -19.54 -9.13
N SER A 10 -53.43 -19.18 -10.01
CA SER A 10 -53.96 -20.12 -10.98
C SER A 10 -52.89 -20.32 -12.06
N PHE A 11 -52.00 -21.26 -11.81
CA PHE A 11 -51.07 -21.76 -12.81
C PHE A 11 -51.85 -22.35 -13.96
N ASN A 12 -51.94 -21.61 -15.05
CA ASN A 12 -52.46 -22.05 -16.33
C ASN A 12 -51.61 -23.26 -16.79
N GLN A 13 -52.12 -24.47 -16.58
CA GLN A 13 -51.52 -25.71 -17.09
C GLN A 13 -51.53 -25.64 -18.62
N LYS A 14 -50.41 -25.12 -19.19
CA LYS A 14 -50.16 -25.24 -20.61
C LYS A 14 -50.00 -26.71 -20.94
N THR A 15 -50.84 -27.18 -21.85
CA THR A 15 -50.75 -28.48 -22.47
C THR A 15 -49.29 -28.83 -22.85
N PRO A 16 -48.83 -30.05 -22.58
CA PRO A 16 -47.46 -30.44 -22.92
C PRO A 16 -47.30 -30.35 -24.44
N VAL A 17 -46.50 -29.41 -24.89
CA VAL A 17 -46.06 -29.33 -26.28
C VAL A 17 -45.24 -30.61 -26.48
N ARG A 18 -45.72 -31.50 -27.31
CA ARG A 18 -45.02 -32.72 -27.73
C ARG A 18 -43.86 -32.24 -28.55
N ILE A 19 -42.69 -32.16 -27.94
CA ILE A 19 -41.40 -31.85 -28.61
C ILE A 19 -41.08 -33.11 -29.41
N GLU A 20 -41.30 -33.02 -30.72
CA GLU A 20 -40.75 -34.05 -31.63
C GLU A 20 -39.23 -34.01 -31.49
N GLN A 21 -38.68 -35.07 -30.97
CA GLN A 21 -37.23 -35.26 -30.87
C GLN A 21 -36.69 -35.55 -32.29
N ASN A 22 -36.58 -34.55 -33.11
CA ASN A 22 -35.80 -34.63 -34.34
C ASN A 22 -34.33 -34.61 -33.93
N GLY A 23 -33.63 -35.74 -34.20
CA GLY A 23 -32.20 -35.84 -33.92
C GLY A 23 -31.42 -34.72 -34.59
N PHE A 24 -30.43 -34.18 -33.88
CA PHE A 24 -29.54 -33.12 -34.41
C PHE A 24 -28.89 -33.58 -35.73
N SER A 25 -29.04 -32.72 -36.75
CA SER A 25 -28.34 -32.93 -38.03
C SER A 25 -26.82 -32.78 -37.79
N MET A 26 -26.03 -33.59 -38.50
CA MET A 26 -24.58 -33.51 -38.42
C MET A 26 -24.03 -32.11 -38.72
N THR A 27 -24.70 -31.36 -39.57
CA THR A 27 -24.40 -29.96 -39.90
C THR A 27 -24.66 -29.02 -38.73
N GLU A 28 -25.73 -29.22 -37.97
CA GLU A 28 -26.03 -28.42 -36.78
C GLU A 28 -24.99 -28.64 -35.67
N LEU A 29 -24.48 -29.85 -35.53
CA LEU A 29 -23.46 -30.20 -34.58
C LEU A 29 -22.13 -29.48 -34.92
N VAL A 30 -21.75 -29.45 -36.19
CA VAL A 30 -20.53 -28.75 -36.65
C VAL A 30 -20.65 -27.25 -36.47
N VAL A 31 -21.80 -26.66 -36.78
CA VAL A 31 -22.05 -25.20 -36.63
C VAL A 31 -22.06 -24.82 -35.14
N SER A 32 -22.69 -25.61 -34.27
CA SER A 32 -22.70 -25.32 -32.83
C SER A 32 -21.32 -25.47 -32.16
N LEU A 33 -20.50 -26.45 -32.58
CA LEU A 33 -19.11 -26.59 -32.16
C LEU A 33 -18.27 -25.37 -32.59
N GLY A 34 -18.43 -24.90 -33.84
CA GLY A 34 -17.74 -23.72 -34.36
C GLY A 34 -18.13 -22.44 -33.59
N ALA A 35 -19.43 -22.22 -33.39
CA ALA A 35 -19.90 -21.08 -32.59
C ALA A 35 -19.43 -21.13 -31.13
N GLY A 36 -19.44 -22.31 -30.51
CA GLY A 36 -18.96 -22.51 -29.15
C GLY A 36 -17.48 -22.20 -28.98
N THR A 37 -16.63 -22.61 -29.93
CA THR A 37 -15.18 -22.31 -29.87
C THR A 37 -14.90 -20.81 -30.01
N ILE A 38 -15.61 -20.08 -30.84
CA ILE A 38 -15.46 -18.62 -30.99
C ILE A 38 -15.84 -17.90 -29.69
N LEU A 39 -16.92 -18.32 -29.01
CA LEU A 39 -17.35 -17.74 -27.75
C LEU A 39 -16.33 -18.00 -26.63
N ILE A 40 -15.75 -19.20 -26.56
CA ILE A 40 -14.73 -19.56 -25.57
C ILE A 40 -13.46 -18.72 -25.79
N MET A 41 -13.00 -18.59 -27.02
CA MET A 41 -11.84 -17.77 -27.34
C MET A 41 -12.09 -16.28 -27.01
N GLY A 42 -13.23 -15.75 -27.39
CA GLY A 42 -13.59 -14.35 -27.09
C GLY A 42 -13.66 -14.06 -25.58
N SER A 43 -14.24 -14.96 -24.80
CA SER A 43 -14.30 -14.82 -23.34
C SER A 43 -12.93 -14.93 -22.68
N GLY A 44 -12.03 -15.78 -23.20
CA GLY A 44 -10.65 -15.89 -22.71
C GLY A 44 -9.86 -14.60 -22.88
N PHE A 45 -9.95 -13.94 -24.02
CA PHE A 45 -9.30 -12.63 -24.23
C PHE A 45 -9.88 -11.53 -23.32
N ALA A 46 -11.18 -11.50 -23.10
CA ALA A 46 -11.82 -10.54 -22.21
C ALA A 46 -11.35 -10.72 -20.75
N LEU A 47 -11.21 -11.96 -20.29
CA LEU A 47 -10.70 -12.25 -18.94
C LEU A 47 -9.23 -11.85 -18.75
N GLN A 48 -8.38 -12.06 -19.75
CA GLN A 48 -6.96 -11.64 -19.68
C GLN A 48 -6.81 -10.14 -19.61
N SER A 49 -7.60 -9.39 -20.40
CA SER A 49 -7.54 -7.92 -20.38
C SER A 49 -8.03 -7.34 -19.04
N THR A 50 -9.08 -7.91 -18.45
CA THR A 50 -9.58 -7.48 -17.14
C THR A 50 -8.61 -7.79 -16.01
N GLN A 51 -7.91 -8.92 -16.03
CA GLN A 51 -6.89 -9.23 -15.02
C GLN A 51 -5.74 -8.22 -15.00
N GLY A 52 -5.31 -7.74 -16.16
CA GLY A 52 -4.30 -6.68 -16.26
C GLY A 52 -4.74 -5.37 -15.60
N LEU A 53 -5.98 -4.95 -15.84
CA LEU A 53 -6.55 -3.74 -15.25
C LEU A 53 -6.75 -3.87 -13.74
N ILE A 54 -7.21 -5.03 -13.26
CA ILE A 54 -7.37 -5.31 -11.83
C ILE A 54 -6.04 -5.19 -11.10
N LYS A 55 -4.99 -5.88 -11.58
CA LYS A 55 -3.65 -5.82 -10.97
C LYS A 55 -3.10 -4.38 -10.92
N GLN A 56 -3.32 -3.60 -11.97
CA GLN A 56 -2.88 -2.21 -12.01
C GLN A 56 -3.66 -1.34 -11.01
N THR A 57 -4.95 -1.57 -10.86
CA THR A 57 -5.81 -0.83 -9.93
C THR A 57 -5.50 -1.21 -8.48
N GLU A 58 -5.33 -2.48 -8.19
CA GLU A 58 -4.91 -2.99 -6.87
C GLU A 58 -3.56 -2.40 -6.46
N GLY A 59 -2.57 -2.41 -7.36
CA GLY A 59 -1.27 -1.81 -7.10
C GLY A 59 -1.37 -0.33 -6.73
N LYS A 60 -2.17 0.46 -7.46
CA LYS A 60 -2.38 1.89 -7.15
C LYS A 60 -3.10 2.10 -5.81
N THR A 61 -4.09 1.26 -5.51
CA THR A 61 -4.85 1.35 -4.26
C THR A 61 -3.98 1.01 -3.05
N THR A 62 -3.19 -0.06 -3.15
CA THR A 62 -2.25 -0.48 -2.10
C THR A 62 -1.19 0.60 -1.86
N LEU A 63 -0.62 1.18 -2.92
CA LEU A 63 0.34 2.28 -2.79
C LEU A 63 -0.28 3.50 -2.09
N ARG A 64 -1.50 3.90 -2.46
CA ARG A 64 -2.20 5.01 -1.79
C ARG A 64 -2.46 4.72 -0.32
N GLN A 65 -2.89 3.52 0.01
CA GLN A 65 -3.18 3.12 1.38
C GLN A 65 -1.92 3.09 2.23
N ASN A 66 -0.84 2.51 1.74
CA ASN A 66 0.46 2.49 2.42
C ASN A 66 1.00 3.90 2.63
N THR A 67 0.94 4.76 1.60
CA THR A 67 1.33 6.16 1.69
C THR A 67 0.51 6.92 2.75
N THR A 68 -0.81 6.75 2.74
CA THR A 68 -1.68 7.43 3.71
C THR A 68 -1.39 6.98 5.13
N ASN A 69 -1.20 5.68 5.35
CA ASN A 69 -0.87 5.13 6.66
C ASN A 69 0.51 5.59 7.13
N GLY A 70 1.51 5.58 6.26
CA GLY A 70 2.85 6.06 6.57
C GLY A 70 2.88 7.54 6.95
N LEU A 71 2.15 8.39 6.22
CA LEU A 71 2.04 9.82 6.53
C LEU A 71 1.27 10.09 7.83
N ARG A 72 0.22 9.32 8.11
CA ARG A 72 -0.51 9.42 9.38
C ARG A 72 0.37 9.05 10.56
N LEU A 73 1.16 7.98 10.42
CA LEU A 73 2.12 7.58 11.45
C LEU A 73 3.15 8.69 11.68
N MET A 74 3.78 9.18 10.62
CA MET A 74 4.76 10.26 10.68
C MET A 74 4.18 11.50 11.39
N ARG A 75 2.97 11.90 11.01
CA ARG A 75 2.28 13.02 11.65
C ARG A 75 2.05 12.78 13.15
N SER A 76 1.54 11.61 13.51
CA SER A 76 1.31 11.23 14.90
C SER A 76 2.59 11.23 15.72
N GLU A 77 3.71 10.76 15.16
CA GLU A 77 5.00 10.76 15.82
C GLU A 77 5.56 12.18 16.00
N ILE A 78 5.36 13.06 15.01
CA ILE A 78 5.73 14.48 15.13
C ILE A 78 4.90 15.18 16.22
N GLU A 79 3.58 14.97 16.24
CA GLU A 79 2.67 15.56 17.23
C GLU A 79 2.96 15.11 18.67
N ARG A 80 3.44 13.87 18.85
CA ARG A 80 3.81 13.29 20.16
C ARG A 80 5.26 13.55 20.55
N SER A 81 6.08 14.10 19.66
CA SER A 81 7.49 14.32 19.93
C SER A 81 7.72 15.47 20.90
N MET A 82 8.68 15.30 21.82
CA MET A 82 9.14 16.38 22.71
C MET A 82 9.85 17.46 21.94
N TYR A 83 10.65 17.07 20.97
CA TYR A 83 11.35 17.95 20.04
C TYR A 83 11.73 17.21 18.76
N LEU A 84 11.97 18.01 17.72
CA LEU A 84 12.49 17.54 16.45
C LEU A 84 13.97 17.88 16.33
N ALA A 85 14.78 16.89 15.98
CA ALA A 85 16.17 17.09 15.60
C ALA A 85 16.25 17.14 14.07
N LEU A 86 16.83 18.23 13.54
CA LEU A 86 16.92 18.48 12.10
C LEU A 86 18.37 18.34 11.61
N ASP A 87 18.56 17.90 10.38
CA ASP A 87 19.86 17.98 9.72
C ASP A 87 20.09 19.42 9.24
N ARG A 88 20.77 20.20 10.06
CA ARG A 88 21.06 21.62 9.79
C ARG A 88 22.39 21.77 9.10
N THR A 89 22.47 22.67 8.14
CA THR A 89 23.71 23.04 7.47
C THR A 89 24.53 24.05 8.30
N GLU A 90 23.84 24.89 9.09
CA GLU A 90 24.48 25.91 9.91
C GLU A 90 24.67 25.43 11.36
N PRO A 91 25.80 25.78 12.01
CA PRO A 91 26.04 25.45 13.39
C PRO A 91 24.99 26.09 14.29
N THR A 92 24.45 25.33 15.22
CA THR A 92 23.41 25.77 16.13
C THR A 92 24.02 26.58 17.27
N SER A 93 23.44 27.70 17.61
CA SER A 93 23.79 28.51 18.80
C SER A 93 23.67 27.66 20.09
N ALA A 94 24.51 27.93 21.07
CA ALA A 94 24.53 27.26 22.35
C ALA A 94 23.10 27.20 22.96
N GLY A 95 22.69 26.00 23.36
CA GLY A 95 21.35 25.71 23.91
C GLY A 95 20.38 24.99 22.96
N LYS A 96 20.68 24.87 21.66
CA LYS A 96 19.88 24.12 20.70
C LYS A 96 20.55 22.83 20.18
N GLU A 97 21.60 22.38 20.84
CA GLU A 97 22.36 21.17 20.45
C GLU A 97 21.50 19.92 20.34
N ASN A 98 20.47 19.82 21.19
CA ASN A 98 19.56 18.68 21.16
C ASN A 98 18.71 18.60 19.90
N SER A 99 18.55 19.69 19.18
CA SER A 99 17.76 19.75 17.94
C SER A 99 18.58 19.57 16.66
N ASP A 100 19.87 19.22 16.77
CA ASP A 100 20.74 18.96 15.63
C ASP A 100 21.06 17.48 15.53
N LEU A 101 20.75 16.85 14.41
CA LEU A 101 21.06 15.43 14.14
C LEU A 101 22.57 15.15 14.06
N LYS A 102 23.42 16.17 13.86
CA LYS A 102 24.88 16.04 13.87
C LYS A 102 25.46 15.89 15.26
N ASN A 103 24.66 16.08 16.30
CA ASN A 103 25.12 15.87 17.68
C ASN A 103 25.59 14.43 17.88
N SER A 104 26.70 14.26 18.59
CA SER A 104 27.32 12.97 18.88
C SER A 104 26.36 11.95 19.52
N LYS A 105 25.39 12.41 20.29
CA LYS A 105 24.38 11.54 20.93
C LYS A 105 23.51 10.77 19.94
N TYR A 106 23.37 11.26 18.68
CA TYR A 106 22.58 10.57 17.65
C TYR A 106 23.41 9.69 16.73
N THR A 107 24.73 9.70 16.89
CA THR A 107 25.66 8.95 16.02
C THR A 107 25.35 7.47 16.00
N ARG A 108 24.99 6.90 17.18
CA ARG A 108 24.65 5.47 17.28
C ARG A 108 23.45 5.11 16.41
N VAL A 109 22.33 5.79 16.62
CA VAL A 109 21.08 5.51 15.87
C VAL A 109 21.25 5.80 14.38
N LEU A 110 22.00 6.84 14.01
CA LEU A 110 22.28 7.15 12.60
C LEU A 110 23.09 6.05 11.91
N ASN A 111 24.09 5.50 12.59
CA ASN A 111 24.90 4.41 12.05
C ASN A 111 24.07 3.13 11.91
N GLN A 112 23.30 2.77 12.92
CA GLN A 112 22.40 1.61 12.85
C GLN A 112 21.40 1.74 11.70
N CYS A 113 20.79 2.91 11.53
CA CYS A 113 19.87 3.15 10.40
C CYS A 113 20.54 3.06 9.02
N ARG A 114 21.82 3.43 8.93
CA ARG A 114 22.61 3.27 7.71
C ARG A 114 22.95 1.82 7.42
N GLU A 115 23.30 1.05 8.44
CA GLU A 115 23.63 -0.38 8.34
C GLU A 115 22.40 -1.22 7.95
N LEU A 116 21.24 -0.89 8.48
CA LEU A 116 19.97 -1.57 8.12
C LEU A 116 19.58 -1.39 6.66
N ASN A 117 20.10 -0.37 6.01
CA ASN A 117 19.78 -0.06 4.63
C ASN A 117 20.98 -0.38 3.73
N ASN A 118 20.80 -1.31 2.78
CA ASN A 118 21.81 -1.62 1.77
C ASN A 118 22.13 -0.44 0.80
N GLN A 119 21.49 0.71 1.00
CA GLN A 119 21.63 1.91 0.18
C GLN A 119 21.86 3.14 1.07
N PRO A 120 22.46 4.23 0.52
CA PRO A 120 22.70 5.43 1.29
C PRO A 120 21.43 5.98 1.95
N PHE A 121 21.42 6.06 3.28
CA PHE A 121 20.36 6.67 4.07
C PHE A 121 20.76 8.12 4.40
N LYS A 122 19.98 9.08 3.89
CA LYS A 122 20.16 10.50 4.21
C LYS A 122 19.06 10.93 5.19
N PRO A 123 19.40 11.19 6.46
CA PRO A 123 18.43 11.63 7.44
C PRO A 123 17.92 13.04 7.08
N ILE A 124 16.65 13.32 7.37
CA ILE A 124 16.03 14.64 7.23
C ILE A 124 15.73 15.22 8.60
N PHE A 125 15.06 14.43 9.45
CA PHE A 125 14.77 14.80 10.83
C PHE A 125 14.64 13.57 11.71
N GLY A 126 14.77 13.80 13.03
CA GLY A 126 14.48 12.82 14.06
C GLY A 126 13.39 13.33 15.00
N ALA A 127 12.45 12.49 15.35
CA ALA A 127 11.42 12.77 16.34
C ALA A 127 11.78 12.09 17.65
N LYS A 128 12.10 12.87 18.69
CA LYS A 128 12.41 12.35 20.04
C LYS A 128 11.13 12.30 20.87
N MET A 129 10.75 11.11 21.26
CA MET A 129 9.61 10.88 22.14
C MET A 129 10.03 10.65 23.57
N ILE A 130 9.12 10.87 24.51
CA ILE A 130 9.35 10.59 25.95
C ILE A 130 9.59 9.11 26.18
N GLU A 131 8.85 8.28 25.47
CA GLU A 131 8.79 6.83 25.65
C GLU A 131 10.02 6.10 25.11
N LEU A 132 10.84 6.73 24.28
CA LEU A 132 11.97 6.12 23.60
C LEU A 132 13.28 6.72 24.06
N ASP A 133 14.28 5.90 24.31
CA ASP A 133 15.64 6.38 24.60
C ASP A 133 16.28 7.02 23.38
N GLU A 134 16.00 6.49 22.20
CA GLU A 134 16.50 6.99 20.91
C GLU A 134 15.40 7.62 20.06
N PRO A 135 15.73 8.66 19.26
CA PRO A 135 14.75 9.26 18.38
C PRO A 135 14.41 8.33 17.20
N VAL A 136 13.18 8.45 16.70
CA VAL A 136 12.80 7.87 15.42
C VAL A 136 13.30 8.78 14.32
N LEU A 137 14.09 8.23 13.39
CA LEU A 137 14.66 8.98 12.28
C LEU A 137 13.81 8.82 11.01
N TYR A 138 13.62 9.93 10.34
CA TYR A 138 13.05 9.99 9.00
C TYR A 138 14.12 10.42 8.01
N GLY A 139 14.25 9.69 6.93
CA GLY A 139 15.29 9.97 5.94
C GLY A 139 14.90 9.49 4.55
N VAL A 140 15.72 9.83 3.59
CA VAL A 140 15.55 9.47 2.19
C VAL A 140 16.61 8.44 1.81
N THR A 141 16.17 7.44 1.06
CA THR A 141 17.00 6.44 0.42
C THR A 141 16.61 6.27 -1.04
N MET A 142 17.42 5.60 -1.84
CA MET A 142 17.02 5.25 -3.20
C MET A 142 15.86 4.25 -3.16
N ALA A 143 14.88 4.41 -4.04
CA ALA A 143 13.77 3.49 -4.15
C ALA A 143 14.23 2.10 -4.62
N ARG A 144 13.55 1.05 -4.14
CA ARG A 144 13.75 -0.30 -4.65
C ARG A 144 13.48 -0.33 -6.14
N GLY A 145 14.47 -0.67 -6.96
CA GLY A 145 14.37 -0.62 -8.41
C GLY A 145 15.10 0.56 -9.07
N GLY A 146 15.78 1.42 -8.29
CA GLY A 146 16.70 2.44 -8.79
C GLY A 146 16.05 3.65 -9.46
N ARG A 147 14.73 3.78 -9.40
CA ARG A 147 14.01 4.92 -9.98
C ARG A 147 13.40 5.79 -8.87
N GLY A 148 14.02 6.96 -8.64
CA GLY A 148 13.56 7.90 -7.63
C GLY A 148 14.03 7.59 -6.20
N TYR A 149 13.35 8.16 -5.23
CA TYR A 149 13.68 8.05 -3.81
C TYR A 149 12.48 7.50 -3.02
N SER A 150 12.78 7.00 -1.83
CA SER A 150 11.78 6.60 -0.85
C SER A 150 12.02 7.35 0.44
N LEU A 151 10.96 7.88 1.05
CA LEU A 151 10.99 8.35 2.43
C LEU A 151 10.83 7.14 3.34
N VAL A 152 11.77 6.94 4.22
CA VAL A 152 11.80 5.81 5.14
C VAL A 152 11.84 6.29 6.59
N ARG A 153 11.23 5.52 7.46
CA ARG A 153 11.26 5.66 8.90
C ARG A 153 12.23 4.61 9.47
N CYS A 154 13.14 5.04 10.31
CA CYS A 154 14.04 4.17 11.06
C CYS A 154 13.87 4.41 12.56
N GLY A 155 13.51 3.40 13.31
CA GLY A 155 13.28 3.52 14.75
C GLY A 155 12.71 2.25 15.34
N ALA A 156 12.35 2.30 16.61
CA ALA A 156 11.74 1.19 17.32
C ALA A 156 10.48 0.70 16.58
N PRO A 157 10.30 -0.61 16.42
CA PRO A 157 9.12 -1.17 15.81
C PRO A 157 7.87 -0.86 16.63
N LEU A 158 6.73 -0.77 15.93
CA LEU A 158 5.42 -0.56 16.53
C LEU A 158 4.68 -1.90 16.62
N THR A 159 4.04 -2.14 17.75
CA THR A 159 3.06 -3.22 17.88
C THR A 159 1.78 -2.87 17.12
N THR A 160 0.91 -3.85 16.95
CA THR A 160 -0.45 -3.63 16.39
C THR A 160 -1.28 -2.63 17.20
N ASP A 161 -0.99 -2.49 18.50
CA ASP A 161 -1.65 -1.55 19.41
C ASP A 161 -1.03 -0.14 19.38
N GLY A 162 -0.04 0.09 18.53
CA GLY A 162 0.64 1.38 18.36
C GLY A 162 1.62 1.72 19.48
N ARG A 163 2.06 0.75 20.29
CA ARG A 163 3.11 0.92 21.30
C ARG A 163 4.47 0.60 20.70
N TYR A 164 5.52 1.24 21.23
CA TYR A 164 6.89 0.96 20.80
C TYR A 164 7.46 -0.26 21.53
N GLN A 165 8.26 -1.03 20.79
CA GLN A 165 9.02 -2.17 21.33
C GLN A 165 10.49 -1.74 21.49
N GLU A 166 10.85 -1.17 22.63
CA GLU A 166 12.20 -0.67 22.89
C GLU A 166 13.28 -1.76 22.96
N THR A 167 12.87 -2.98 23.25
CA THR A 167 13.80 -4.13 23.43
C THR A 167 14.23 -4.75 22.11
N GLN A 168 13.70 -4.30 20.99
CA GLN A 168 14.02 -4.83 19.67
C GLN A 168 14.98 -3.89 18.91
N ASP A 169 15.73 -4.50 17.99
CA ASP A 169 16.57 -3.76 17.06
C ASP A 169 15.73 -2.75 16.26
N LEU A 170 16.39 -1.67 15.86
CA LEU A 170 15.75 -0.65 15.03
C LEU A 170 15.22 -1.28 13.73
N PHE A 171 14.08 -0.78 13.28
CA PHE A 171 13.41 -1.26 12.07
C PHE A 171 13.29 -0.16 11.04
N LEU A 172 13.57 -0.51 9.77
CA LEU A 172 13.42 0.39 8.64
C LEU A 172 12.11 0.11 7.90
N SER A 173 11.20 1.08 7.87
CA SER A 173 9.92 0.95 7.17
C SER A 173 9.72 2.06 6.13
N PRO A 174 9.24 1.74 4.93
CA PRO A 174 8.91 2.76 3.95
C PRO A 174 7.67 3.55 4.39
N VAL A 175 7.74 4.87 4.27
CA VAL A 175 6.62 5.82 4.49
C VAL A 175 6.02 6.23 3.16
N LEU A 176 6.89 6.56 2.21
CA LEU A 176 6.55 6.94 0.84
C LEU A 176 7.53 6.27 -0.12
N GLU A 177 7.02 5.65 -1.15
CA GLU A 177 7.84 5.05 -2.20
C GLU A 177 7.73 5.84 -3.51
N ASN A 178 8.79 5.77 -4.32
CA ASN A 178 8.84 6.36 -5.66
C ASN A 178 8.61 7.88 -5.69
N ILE A 179 9.22 8.60 -4.76
CA ILE A 179 9.24 10.06 -4.80
C ILE A 179 10.15 10.48 -5.95
N GLY A 180 9.63 11.30 -6.87
CA GLY A 180 10.42 11.84 -7.97
C GLY A 180 11.53 12.77 -7.45
N ALA A 181 12.72 12.66 -8.03
CA ALA A 181 13.81 13.61 -7.81
C ALA A 181 13.59 14.87 -8.67
N MET A 182 12.56 15.66 -8.37
CA MET A 182 12.50 17.01 -8.94
C MET A 182 13.30 17.95 -8.04
N PRO A 183 14.32 18.65 -8.56
CA PRO A 183 14.94 19.75 -7.82
C PRO A 183 13.86 20.79 -7.54
N CYS A 184 13.81 21.30 -6.30
CA CYS A 184 12.95 22.43 -6.00
C CYS A 184 13.33 23.60 -6.93
N PRO A 185 12.37 24.23 -7.61
CA PRO A 185 12.66 25.46 -8.35
C PRO A 185 13.23 26.48 -7.38
N ARG A 186 14.38 27.04 -7.75
CA ARG A 186 15.05 28.11 -7.00
C ARG A 186 14.31 29.41 -7.16
#